data_e0982551d1166ca752bcef9daa7c059d
#
_entry.id   e0982551d1166ca752bcef9daa7c059d
#
_cell.length_a   1.000
_cell.length_b   1.000
_cell.length_c   1.000
_cell.angle_alpha   90.00
_cell.angle_beta   90.00
_cell.angle_gamma   90.00
#
_symmetry.space_group_name_H-M   'P 1'
#
loop_
_entity.id
_entity.type
_entity.pdbx_description
1 polymer ?
#
loop_
_entity_poly.entity_id
_entity_poly.type
_entity_poly.pdbx_seq_one_letter_code
_entity_poly.pdbx_strand_id
1 'polypeptide(L)'
;MNCEKYKPTYILIAVNAAVYVYTSIVGGNWLNTNINAIPPIYQWNFEVLHGSYFQLFTSMSVHASIPHIVGNMLFLFIFGLRAEEMFSLPEYLGIYLVGGFAGNVLSLAFGPNFLSVGASGAIFALFGACVIYDRRSVRQSIVGALVYSFFLLFLSGLGAGVNDLAHLGGLGFGLLVGYWIATTRRPEHEYNVKYKHPLYPF
;
A
#
# COMPACT_ATOMS: atom_id res chain seq x y z
N MET A 1 19.22 -6.00 23.67
CA MET A 1 17.76 -6.14 23.83
C MET A 1 17.19 -6.41 22.46
N ASN A 2 16.78 -7.67 22.19
CA ASN A 2 16.01 -7.98 20.97
C ASN A 2 14.63 -7.33 21.11
N CYS A 3 14.46 -6.12 20.58
CA CYS A 3 13.12 -5.62 20.32
C CYS A 3 12.49 -6.57 19.33
N GLU A 4 11.49 -7.34 19.74
CA GLU A 4 10.60 -8.01 18.80
C GLU A 4 10.08 -6.93 17.85
N LYS A 5 10.56 -6.98 16.63
CA LYS A 5 10.20 -6.01 15.60
C LYS A 5 8.71 -6.23 15.33
N TYR A 6 7.86 -5.27 15.71
CA TYR A 6 6.44 -5.31 15.31
C TYR A 6 6.37 -5.63 13.83
N LYS A 7 5.46 -6.53 13.48
CA LYS A 7 5.28 -6.98 12.09
C LYS A 7 3.92 -6.51 11.57
N PRO A 8 3.74 -5.21 11.29
CA PRO A 8 2.46 -4.64 10.88
C PRO A 8 1.91 -5.29 9.61
N THR A 9 2.78 -5.74 8.69
CA THR A 9 2.37 -6.41 7.47
C THR A 9 1.52 -7.66 7.73
N TYR A 10 1.95 -8.53 8.66
CA TYR A 10 1.19 -9.74 8.98
C TYR A 10 -0.14 -9.41 9.66
N ILE A 11 -0.17 -8.37 10.51
CA ILE A 11 -1.40 -7.92 11.16
C ILE A 11 -2.38 -7.39 10.09
N LEU A 12 -1.91 -6.58 9.15
CA LEU A 12 -2.75 -6.06 8.08
C LEU A 12 -3.26 -7.19 7.16
N ILE A 13 -2.42 -8.16 6.83
CA ILE A 13 -2.85 -9.35 6.06
C ILE A 13 -3.94 -10.11 6.83
N ALA A 14 -3.75 -10.35 8.12
CA ALA A 14 -4.74 -11.04 8.95
C ALA A 14 -6.07 -10.28 9.04
N VAL A 15 -6.03 -8.94 9.20
CA VAL A 15 -7.23 -8.09 9.21
C VAL A 15 -7.97 -8.18 7.88
N ASN A 16 -7.28 -8.05 6.75
CA ASN A 16 -7.88 -8.14 5.41
C ASN A 16 -8.50 -9.53 5.18
N ALA A 17 -7.80 -10.61 5.57
CA ALA A 17 -8.31 -11.97 5.48
C ALA A 17 -9.57 -12.17 6.35
N ALA A 18 -9.56 -11.66 7.58
CA ALA A 18 -10.71 -11.76 8.48
C ALA A 18 -11.94 -10.99 7.93
N VAL A 19 -11.73 -9.79 7.38
CA VAL A 19 -12.81 -9.02 6.74
C VAL A 19 -13.33 -9.76 5.50
N TYR A 20 -12.45 -10.37 4.69
CA TYR A 20 -12.90 -11.15 3.53
C TYR A 20 -13.74 -12.36 3.94
N VAL A 21 -13.32 -13.11 4.96
CA VAL A 21 -14.10 -14.23 5.51
C VAL A 21 -15.46 -13.72 6.00
N TYR A 22 -15.50 -12.63 6.76
CA TYR A 22 -16.74 -12.03 7.24
C TYR A 22 -17.67 -11.64 6.08
N THR A 23 -17.17 -10.90 5.08
CA THR A 23 -17.98 -10.47 3.94
C THR A 23 -18.44 -11.62 3.06
N SER A 24 -17.65 -12.70 2.97
CA SER A 24 -18.03 -13.94 2.26
C SER A 24 -19.17 -14.68 2.98
N ILE A 25 -19.11 -14.77 4.31
CA ILE A 25 -20.18 -15.40 5.12
C ILE A 25 -21.48 -14.59 4.99
N VAL A 26 -21.42 -13.28 5.24
CA VAL A 26 -22.59 -12.40 5.20
C VAL A 26 -23.17 -12.31 3.79
N GLY A 27 -22.32 -12.22 2.78
CA GLY A 27 -22.71 -12.16 1.38
C GLY A 27 -23.13 -13.50 0.77
N GLY A 28 -22.92 -14.61 1.49
CA GLY A 28 -23.28 -15.97 1.04
C GLY A 28 -22.46 -16.44 -0.18
N ASN A 29 -21.32 -15.84 -0.47
CA ASN A 29 -20.50 -16.19 -1.63
C ASN A 29 -19.00 -16.03 -1.31
N TRP A 30 -18.25 -17.12 -1.49
CA TRP A 30 -16.81 -17.16 -1.23
C TRP A 30 -15.95 -16.77 -2.42
N LEU A 31 -16.47 -16.87 -3.64
CA LEU A 31 -15.71 -16.58 -4.86
C LEU A 31 -15.74 -15.08 -5.21
N ASN A 32 -16.94 -14.47 -5.06
CA ASN A 32 -17.16 -13.06 -5.35
C ASN A 32 -18.01 -12.44 -4.24
N THR A 33 -17.54 -11.39 -3.63
CA THR A 33 -18.26 -10.71 -2.57
C THR A 33 -19.57 -10.09 -3.11
N ASN A 34 -20.69 -10.48 -2.53
CA ASN A 34 -21.97 -9.84 -2.85
C ASN A 34 -22.08 -8.50 -2.11
N ILE A 35 -21.69 -7.43 -2.79
CA ILE A 35 -21.60 -6.08 -2.21
C ILE A 35 -22.96 -5.56 -1.69
N ASN A 36 -24.06 -6.01 -2.27
CA ASN A 36 -25.40 -5.62 -1.87
C ASN A 36 -25.89 -6.32 -0.58
N ALA A 37 -25.23 -7.40 -0.19
CA ALA A 37 -25.59 -8.18 0.99
C ALA A 37 -24.73 -7.88 2.22
N ILE A 38 -23.60 -7.17 2.05
CA ILE A 38 -22.71 -6.80 3.16
C ILE A 38 -23.05 -5.41 3.71
N PRO A 39 -22.68 -5.11 4.97
CA PRO A 39 -22.78 -3.74 5.49
C PRO A 39 -22.04 -2.75 4.58
N PRO A 40 -22.42 -1.47 4.54
CA PRO A 40 -21.84 -0.44 3.65
C PRO A 40 -20.44 0.00 4.10
N ILE A 41 -19.53 -0.97 4.25
CA ILE A 41 -18.11 -0.77 4.61
C ILE A 41 -17.20 -0.62 3.38
N TYR A 42 -17.75 -0.81 2.18
CA TYR A 42 -17.11 -0.46 0.91
C TYR A 42 -17.28 1.03 0.62
N GLN A 43 -16.46 1.59 -0.25
CA GLN A 43 -16.62 2.97 -0.68
C GLN A 43 -17.69 3.04 -1.79
N TRP A 44 -18.75 3.79 -1.53
CA TRP A 44 -19.68 4.28 -2.54
C TRP A 44 -19.58 5.79 -2.59
N ASN A 45 -19.09 6.31 -3.71
CA ASN A 45 -18.80 7.73 -3.81
C ASN A 45 -20.01 8.62 -3.47
N PHE A 46 -21.22 8.18 -3.82
CA PHE A 46 -22.44 8.90 -3.46
C PHE A 46 -22.56 9.04 -1.94
N GLU A 47 -22.46 7.96 -1.18
CA GLU A 47 -22.55 7.96 0.27
C GLU A 47 -21.43 8.77 0.91
N VAL A 48 -20.20 8.66 0.40
CA VAL A 48 -19.06 9.44 0.89
C VAL A 48 -19.33 10.94 0.74
N LEU A 49 -19.84 11.38 -0.41
CA LEU A 49 -20.17 12.78 -0.68
C LEU A 49 -21.35 13.29 0.21
N HIS A 50 -22.15 12.37 0.79
CA HIS A 50 -23.24 12.68 1.72
C HIS A 50 -22.89 12.42 3.19
N GLY A 51 -21.60 12.25 3.53
CA GLY A 51 -21.12 12.23 4.92
C GLY A 51 -20.61 10.87 5.42
N SER A 52 -20.70 9.80 4.64
CA SER A 52 -20.19 8.48 5.03
C SER A 52 -18.65 8.37 4.87
N TYR A 53 -17.90 9.34 5.43
CA TYR A 53 -16.44 9.44 5.25
C TYR A 53 -15.67 8.24 5.80
N PHE A 54 -16.22 7.46 6.72
CA PHE A 54 -15.60 6.25 7.24
C PHE A 54 -15.33 5.22 6.14
N GLN A 55 -16.12 5.22 5.05
CA GLN A 55 -15.95 4.35 3.91
C GLN A 55 -14.60 4.54 3.21
N LEU A 56 -13.99 5.73 3.30
CA LEU A 56 -12.65 5.99 2.76
C LEU A 56 -11.56 5.16 3.45
N PHE A 57 -11.82 4.68 4.66
CA PHE A 57 -10.91 3.81 5.41
C PHE A 57 -11.36 2.35 5.39
N THR A 58 -12.63 2.06 5.64
CA THR A 58 -13.12 0.69 5.76
C THR A 58 -13.04 -0.09 4.46
N SER A 59 -13.26 0.57 3.33
CA SER A 59 -13.16 -0.02 2.00
C SER A 59 -11.78 -0.62 1.68
N MET A 60 -10.73 -0.12 2.34
CA MET A 60 -9.37 -0.64 2.17
C MET A 60 -9.21 -2.09 2.65
N SER A 61 -10.14 -2.59 3.48
CA SER A 61 -10.12 -3.97 3.95
C SER A 61 -11.13 -4.88 3.24
N VAL A 62 -11.99 -4.33 2.38
CA VAL A 62 -13.00 -5.10 1.63
C VAL A 62 -12.40 -5.55 0.29
N HIS A 63 -12.68 -6.78 -0.13
CA HIS A 63 -12.20 -7.32 -1.40
C HIS A 63 -13.33 -8.00 -2.19
N ALA A 64 -13.38 -7.74 -3.49
CA ALA A 64 -14.48 -8.18 -4.34
C ALA A 64 -14.43 -9.67 -4.72
N SER A 65 -13.25 -10.32 -4.65
CA SER A 65 -13.08 -11.72 -5.09
C SER A 65 -11.81 -12.34 -4.52
N ILE A 66 -11.70 -13.69 -4.60
CA ILE A 66 -10.48 -14.42 -4.21
C ILE A 66 -9.25 -13.92 -4.98
N PRO A 67 -9.24 -13.79 -6.32
CA PRO A 67 -8.07 -13.26 -7.01
C PRO A 67 -7.70 -11.86 -6.54
N HIS A 68 -8.68 -11.02 -6.23
CA HIS A 68 -8.46 -9.66 -5.75
C HIS A 68 -7.76 -9.65 -4.38
N ILE A 69 -8.26 -10.41 -3.40
CA ILE A 69 -7.59 -10.46 -2.09
C ILE A 69 -6.23 -11.13 -2.16
N VAL A 70 -6.09 -12.23 -2.89
CA VAL A 70 -4.80 -12.94 -3.02
C VAL A 70 -3.75 -12.03 -3.65
N GLY A 71 -4.09 -11.31 -4.73
CA GLY A 71 -3.20 -10.33 -5.35
C GLY A 71 -2.79 -9.23 -4.38
N ASN A 72 -3.75 -8.62 -3.67
CA ASN A 72 -3.46 -7.59 -2.67
C ASN A 72 -2.56 -8.11 -1.54
N MET A 73 -2.86 -9.29 -0.99
CA MET A 73 -2.06 -9.85 0.12
C MET A 73 -0.64 -10.24 -0.33
N LEU A 74 -0.47 -10.73 -1.56
CA LEU A 74 0.85 -10.99 -2.13
C LEU A 74 1.66 -9.70 -2.25
N PHE A 75 1.10 -8.64 -2.82
CA PHE A 75 1.79 -7.35 -2.95
C PHE A 75 2.03 -6.69 -1.58
N LEU A 76 1.06 -6.79 -0.66
CA LEU A 76 1.24 -6.31 0.72
C LEU A 76 2.36 -7.08 1.43
N PHE A 77 2.46 -8.39 1.23
CA PHE A 77 3.55 -9.20 1.78
C PHE A 77 4.91 -8.71 1.25
N ILE A 78 5.05 -8.53 -0.05
CA ILE A 78 6.32 -8.11 -0.68
C ILE A 78 6.70 -6.69 -0.26
N PHE A 79 5.84 -5.72 -0.51
CA PHE A 79 6.16 -4.31 -0.28
C PHE A 79 6.01 -3.90 1.18
N GLY A 80 5.13 -4.54 1.93
CA GLY A 80 4.99 -4.32 3.36
C GLY A 80 6.23 -4.77 4.12
N LEU A 81 6.74 -5.98 3.88
CA LEU A 81 7.99 -6.42 4.51
C LEU A 81 9.16 -5.53 4.13
N ARG A 82 9.22 -5.08 2.88
CA ARG A 82 10.26 -4.13 2.46
C ARG A 82 10.13 -2.79 3.19
N ALA A 83 8.91 -2.29 3.36
CA ALA A 83 8.65 -1.06 4.10
C ALA A 83 9.01 -1.18 5.59
N GLU A 84 8.80 -2.35 6.22
CA GLU A 84 9.22 -2.61 7.60
C GLU A 84 10.73 -2.49 7.81
N GLU A 85 11.54 -2.75 6.77
CA GLU A 85 12.99 -2.59 6.83
C GLU A 85 13.43 -1.12 6.76
N MET A 86 12.62 -0.27 6.11
CA MET A 86 12.97 1.11 5.78
C MET A 86 12.35 2.14 6.72
N PHE A 87 11.16 1.85 7.22
CA PHE A 87 10.33 2.81 7.95
C PHE A 87 10.06 2.33 9.38
N SER A 88 9.97 3.28 10.31
CA SER A 88 9.46 3.02 11.66
C SER A 88 7.97 2.64 11.61
N LEU A 89 7.46 2.00 12.68
CA LEU A 89 6.05 1.61 12.76
C LEU A 89 5.07 2.78 12.51
N PRO A 90 5.26 3.99 13.09
CA PRO A 90 4.39 5.13 12.79
C PRO A 90 4.47 5.58 11.34
N GLU A 91 5.67 5.60 10.73
CA GLU A 91 5.85 5.94 9.31
C GLU A 91 5.17 4.91 8.41
N TYR A 92 5.37 3.62 8.69
CA TYR A 92 4.72 2.53 7.94
C TYR A 92 3.19 2.66 7.97
N LEU A 93 2.61 2.78 9.17
CA LEU A 93 1.16 2.91 9.32
C LEU A 93 0.64 4.21 8.71
N GLY A 94 1.38 5.31 8.86
CA GLY A 94 1.06 6.58 8.21
C GLY A 94 1.04 6.47 6.69
N ILE A 95 2.08 5.85 6.09
CA ILE A 95 2.14 5.65 4.63
C ILE A 95 0.97 4.77 4.16
N TYR A 96 0.70 3.66 4.87
CA TYR A 96 -0.39 2.75 4.50
C TYR A 96 -1.77 3.40 4.64
N LEU A 97 -2.10 3.92 5.81
CA LEU A 97 -3.45 4.43 6.10
C LEU A 97 -3.74 5.74 5.36
N VAL A 98 -2.82 6.71 5.44
CA VAL A 98 -3.02 8.02 4.79
C VAL A 98 -2.86 7.91 3.27
N GLY A 99 -1.96 7.05 2.79
CA GLY A 99 -1.81 6.78 1.37
C GLY A 99 -3.03 6.09 0.76
N GLY A 100 -3.61 5.11 1.45
CA GLY A 100 -4.87 4.49 1.05
C GLY A 100 -6.04 5.48 1.06
N PHE A 101 -6.13 6.31 2.11
CA PHE A 101 -7.09 7.40 2.18
C PHE A 101 -6.94 8.38 1.01
N ALA A 102 -5.72 8.83 0.70
CA ALA A 102 -5.46 9.72 -0.42
C ALA A 102 -5.88 9.11 -1.77
N GLY A 103 -5.63 7.81 -1.96
CA GLY A 103 -6.11 7.06 -3.12
C GLY A 103 -7.64 7.06 -3.21
N ASN A 104 -8.31 6.73 -2.13
CA ASN A 104 -9.77 6.69 -2.06
C ASN A 104 -10.42 8.08 -2.24
N VAL A 105 -9.79 9.14 -1.73
CA VAL A 105 -10.21 10.52 -2.01
C VAL A 105 -10.08 10.85 -3.49
N LEU A 106 -8.96 10.48 -4.12
CA LEU A 106 -8.79 10.75 -5.55
C LEU A 106 -9.81 9.97 -6.41
N SER A 107 -10.23 8.78 -5.98
CA SER A 107 -11.24 8.00 -6.70
C SER A 107 -12.64 8.62 -6.68
N LEU A 108 -12.92 9.62 -5.85
CA LEU A 108 -14.16 10.40 -5.91
C LEU A 108 -14.32 11.12 -7.25
N ALA A 109 -13.22 11.37 -7.97
CA ALA A 109 -13.26 11.98 -9.30
C ALA A 109 -13.93 11.09 -10.37
N PHE A 110 -14.12 9.77 -10.11
CA PHE A 110 -14.96 8.93 -10.99
C PHE A 110 -16.46 9.25 -10.92
N GLY A 111 -16.85 10.15 -10.02
CA GLY A 111 -18.24 10.56 -9.83
C GLY A 111 -19.02 9.70 -8.83
N PRO A 112 -20.28 10.08 -8.55
CA PRO A 112 -21.05 9.54 -7.43
C PRO A 112 -21.42 8.05 -7.57
N ASN A 113 -21.56 7.55 -8.79
CA ASN A 113 -22.02 6.17 -9.03
C ASN A 113 -20.89 5.12 -8.97
N PHE A 114 -19.68 5.52 -8.57
CA PHE A 114 -18.52 4.62 -8.52
C PHE A 114 -18.44 3.92 -7.17
N LEU A 115 -18.15 2.61 -7.23
CA LEU A 115 -17.89 1.76 -6.06
C LEU A 115 -16.42 1.35 -6.05
N SER A 116 -15.80 1.36 -4.86
CA SER A 116 -14.39 1.00 -4.68
C SER A 116 -14.20 0.12 -3.45
N VAL A 117 -13.32 -0.88 -3.60
CA VAL A 117 -12.87 -1.79 -2.54
C VAL A 117 -11.42 -2.18 -2.79
N GLY A 118 -10.69 -2.51 -1.73
CA GLY A 118 -9.35 -3.07 -1.82
C GLY A 118 -8.27 -2.26 -1.13
N ALA A 119 -7.24 -2.96 -0.68
CA ALA A 119 -6.05 -2.38 -0.03
C ALA A 119 -5.07 -1.75 -1.04
N SER A 120 -5.32 -1.88 -2.33
CA SER A 120 -4.33 -1.60 -3.38
C SER A 120 -3.81 -0.17 -3.37
N GLY A 121 -4.64 0.85 -3.10
CA GLY A 121 -4.19 2.24 -2.95
C GLY A 121 -3.14 2.40 -1.84
N ALA A 122 -3.37 1.77 -0.69
CA ALA A 122 -2.41 1.76 0.43
C ALA A 122 -1.14 0.97 0.10
N ILE A 123 -1.26 -0.14 -0.63
CA ILE A 123 -0.12 -0.95 -1.10
C ILE A 123 0.73 -0.15 -2.09
N PHE A 124 0.10 0.58 -3.03
CA PHE A 124 0.81 1.48 -3.93
C PHE A 124 1.51 2.62 -3.20
N ALA A 125 0.96 3.10 -2.08
CA ALA A 125 1.65 4.08 -1.24
C ALA A 125 2.91 3.50 -0.58
N LEU A 126 2.86 2.30 -0.01
CA LEU A 126 4.05 1.62 0.52
C LEU A 126 5.07 1.39 -0.59
N PHE A 127 4.64 0.88 -1.74
CA PHE A 127 5.50 0.67 -2.90
C PHE A 127 6.21 1.96 -3.34
N GLY A 128 5.46 3.04 -3.56
CA GLY A 128 6.01 4.33 -3.98
C GLY A 128 7.01 4.89 -2.97
N ALA A 129 6.70 4.79 -1.67
CA ALA A 129 7.60 5.21 -0.60
C ALA A 129 8.90 4.40 -0.59
N CYS A 130 8.82 3.07 -0.71
CA CYS A 130 10.01 2.20 -0.76
C CYS A 130 10.90 2.54 -1.94
N VAL A 131 10.32 2.62 -3.14
CA VAL A 131 11.09 2.82 -4.38
C VAL A 131 11.83 4.15 -4.38
N ILE A 132 11.18 5.24 -3.97
CA ILE A 132 11.80 6.56 -3.98
C ILE A 132 12.81 6.71 -2.84
N TYR A 133 12.52 6.15 -1.66
CA TYR A 133 13.41 6.14 -0.52
C TYR A 133 14.72 5.41 -0.84
N ASP A 134 14.64 4.20 -1.39
CA ASP A 134 15.80 3.40 -1.80
C ASP A 134 16.69 4.18 -2.79
N ARG A 135 16.09 4.67 -3.87
CA ARG A 135 16.82 5.41 -4.90
C ARG A 135 17.50 6.65 -4.36
N ARG A 136 16.82 7.41 -3.50
CA ARG A 136 17.35 8.62 -2.91
C ARG A 136 18.46 8.33 -1.90
N SER A 137 18.30 7.30 -1.08
CA SER A 137 19.27 6.89 -0.04
C SER A 137 20.60 6.47 -0.64
N VAL A 138 20.58 5.73 -1.76
CA VAL A 138 21.80 5.27 -2.46
C VAL A 138 22.26 6.23 -3.58
N ARG A 139 21.71 7.44 -3.65
CA ARG A 139 22.02 8.47 -4.66
C ARG A 139 21.86 7.99 -6.11
N GLN A 140 20.97 7.04 -6.35
CA GLN A 140 20.62 6.57 -7.69
C GLN A 140 19.60 7.49 -8.38
N SER A 141 19.43 7.28 -9.69
CA SER A 141 18.49 8.07 -10.48
C SER A 141 17.05 7.91 -10.04
N ILE A 142 16.41 9.00 -9.63
CA ILE A 142 14.98 9.06 -9.30
C ILE A 142 14.13 8.73 -10.55
N VAL A 143 14.61 9.06 -11.74
CA VAL A 143 13.89 8.77 -13.00
C VAL A 143 13.60 7.28 -13.15
N GLY A 144 14.57 6.42 -12.80
CA GLY A 144 14.36 4.97 -12.81
C GLY A 144 13.25 4.52 -11.85
N ALA A 145 13.13 5.17 -10.67
CA ALA A 145 12.04 4.90 -9.73
C ALA A 145 10.67 5.28 -10.34
N LEU A 146 10.58 6.45 -10.93
CA LEU A 146 9.35 6.94 -11.55
C LEU A 146 8.92 6.08 -12.73
N VAL A 147 9.85 5.69 -13.61
CA VAL A 147 9.56 4.80 -14.75
C VAL A 147 9.06 3.45 -14.28
N TYR A 148 9.70 2.85 -13.27
CA TYR A 148 9.27 1.57 -12.72
C TYR A 148 7.88 1.67 -12.04
N SER A 149 7.65 2.76 -11.30
CA SER A 149 6.36 3.02 -10.65
C SER A 149 5.24 3.19 -11.68
N PHE A 150 5.50 3.94 -12.75
CA PHE A 150 4.55 4.11 -13.85
C PHE A 150 4.25 2.78 -14.56
N PHE A 151 5.28 1.98 -14.83
CA PHE A 151 5.10 0.68 -15.48
C PHE A 151 4.24 -0.27 -14.64
N LEU A 152 4.48 -0.33 -13.32
CA LEU A 152 3.68 -1.15 -12.40
C LEU A 152 2.23 -0.65 -12.31
N LEU A 153 2.03 0.67 -12.24
CA LEU A 153 0.70 1.28 -12.28
C LEU A 153 -0.04 0.90 -13.57
N PHE A 154 0.61 1.03 -14.71
CA PHE A 154 0.04 0.66 -16.02
C PHE A 154 -0.35 -0.82 -16.06
N LEU A 155 0.53 -1.72 -15.64
CA LEU A 155 0.23 -3.17 -15.61
C LEU A 155 -0.95 -3.48 -14.68
N SER A 156 -1.06 -2.79 -13.54
CA SER A 156 -2.17 -3.00 -12.60
C SER A 156 -3.51 -2.56 -13.16
N GLY A 157 -3.53 -1.53 -14.02
CA GLY A 157 -4.74 -0.98 -14.64
C GLY A 157 -5.30 -1.81 -15.81
N LEU A 158 -4.60 -2.88 -16.25
CA LEU A 158 -5.09 -3.72 -17.34
C LEU A 158 -6.27 -4.63 -16.94
N GLY A 159 -6.61 -4.73 -15.67
CA GLY A 159 -7.73 -5.51 -15.16
C GLY A 159 -9.07 -4.77 -15.26
N ALA A 160 -10.15 -5.46 -15.65
CA ALA A 160 -11.49 -4.89 -15.62
C ALA A 160 -11.91 -4.55 -14.17
N GLY A 161 -12.48 -3.35 -13.97
CA GLY A 161 -12.96 -2.90 -12.65
C GLY A 161 -11.88 -2.46 -11.68
N VAL A 162 -10.67 -2.19 -12.15
CA VAL A 162 -9.58 -1.64 -11.33
C VAL A 162 -9.81 -0.15 -11.07
N ASN A 163 -9.53 0.28 -9.83
CA ASN A 163 -9.59 1.69 -9.44
C ASN A 163 -8.23 2.37 -9.64
N ASP A 164 -7.94 2.78 -10.88
CA ASP A 164 -6.66 3.40 -11.24
C ASP A 164 -6.40 4.72 -10.51
N LEU A 165 -7.45 5.49 -10.20
CA LEU A 165 -7.30 6.74 -9.43
C LEU A 165 -6.89 6.46 -7.99
N ALA A 166 -7.40 5.40 -7.36
CA ALA A 166 -6.94 5.02 -6.03
C ALA A 166 -5.47 4.56 -6.06
N HIS A 167 -5.06 3.82 -7.08
CA HIS A 167 -3.66 3.44 -7.27
C HIS A 167 -2.75 4.65 -7.48
N LEU A 168 -3.16 5.57 -8.36
CA LEU A 168 -2.40 6.80 -8.66
C LEU A 168 -2.28 7.70 -7.42
N GLY A 169 -3.38 7.89 -6.68
CA GLY A 169 -3.39 8.70 -5.46
C GLY A 169 -2.49 8.12 -4.37
N GLY A 170 -2.58 6.81 -4.14
CA GLY A 170 -1.72 6.09 -3.20
C GLY A 170 -0.25 6.18 -3.61
N LEU A 171 0.07 5.86 -4.87
CA LEU A 171 1.43 5.94 -5.40
C LEU A 171 2.01 7.36 -5.27
N GLY A 172 1.26 8.38 -5.68
CA GLY A 172 1.69 9.77 -5.59
C GLY A 172 2.00 10.19 -4.15
N PHE A 173 1.12 9.85 -3.21
CA PHE A 173 1.34 10.08 -1.79
C PHE A 173 2.60 9.36 -1.29
N GLY A 174 2.77 8.09 -1.63
CA GLY A 174 3.93 7.30 -1.23
C GLY A 174 5.24 7.87 -1.75
N LEU A 175 5.29 8.26 -3.03
CA LEU A 175 6.46 8.90 -3.62
C LEU A 175 6.83 10.21 -2.91
N LEU A 176 5.84 11.05 -2.58
CA LEU A 176 6.07 12.33 -1.88
C LEU A 176 6.60 12.10 -0.46
N VAL A 177 5.95 11.24 0.31
CA VAL A 177 6.33 10.97 1.71
C VAL A 177 7.67 10.24 1.79
N GLY A 178 7.89 9.22 0.94
CA GLY A 178 9.16 8.51 0.88
C GLY A 178 10.33 9.42 0.50
N TYR A 179 10.13 10.34 -0.45
CA TYR A 179 11.11 11.36 -0.79
C TYR A 179 11.40 12.30 0.38
N TRP A 180 10.36 12.80 1.04
CA TRP A 180 10.50 13.67 2.21
C TRP A 180 11.28 12.98 3.33
N ILE A 181 10.92 11.75 3.70
CA ILE A 181 11.64 10.98 4.72
C ILE A 181 13.12 10.77 4.31
N ALA A 182 13.39 10.42 3.05
CA ALA A 182 14.75 10.21 2.55
C ALA A 182 15.60 11.49 2.54
N THR A 183 14.99 12.67 2.49
CA THR A 183 15.72 13.96 2.50
C THR A 183 15.90 14.52 3.90
N THR A 184 14.99 14.22 4.83
CA THR A 184 15.02 14.73 6.21
C THR A 184 15.75 13.81 7.17
N ARG A 185 15.73 12.51 6.91
CA ARG A 185 16.46 11.54 7.72
C ARG A 185 17.96 11.72 7.50
N ARG A 186 18.70 12.09 8.55
CA ARG A 186 20.16 12.10 8.50
C ARG A 186 20.64 10.69 8.18
N PRO A 187 21.61 10.49 7.28
CA PRO A 187 22.22 9.18 7.07
C PRO A 187 22.86 8.74 8.40
N GLU A 188 22.18 7.86 9.12
CA GLU A 188 22.83 7.10 10.19
C GLU A 188 23.69 6.05 9.51
N HIS A 189 24.99 6.24 9.68
CA HIS A 189 26.10 5.41 9.21
C HIS A 189 26.41 5.44 7.69
N GLU A 190 27.49 6.18 7.37
CA GLU A 190 28.48 5.58 6.47
C GLU A 190 28.75 4.16 6.96
N TYR A 191 28.35 3.15 6.19
CA TYR A 191 28.82 1.79 6.39
C TYR A 191 30.33 1.84 6.28
N ASN A 192 31.03 1.97 7.42
CA ASN A 192 32.45 1.70 7.52
C ASN A 192 32.64 0.20 7.31
N VAL A 193 32.48 -0.25 6.05
CA VAL A 193 33.00 -1.54 5.63
C VAL A 193 34.51 -1.36 5.55
N LYS A 194 35.17 -1.41 6.70
CA LYS A 194 36.60 -1.69 6.76
C LYS A 194 36.77 -3.12 6.28
N TYR A 195 36.95 -3.31 4.97
CA TYR A 195 37.54 -4.52 4.48
C TYR A 195 38.95 -4.64 5.08
N LYS A 196 39.10 -5.33 6.19
CA LYS A 196 40.36 -5.90 6.60
C LYS A 196 40.66 -7.02 5.60
N HIS A 197 41.34 -6.68 4.52
CA HIS A 197 42.09 -7.69 3.77
C HIS A 197 43.16 -8.21 4.69
N PRO A 198 43.16 -9.51 5.03
CA PRO A 198 44.38 -10.12 5.56
C PRO A 198 45.41 -10.11 4.41
N LEU A 199 46.42 -9.27 4.55
CA LEU A 199 47.64 -9.41 3.77
C LEU A 199 48.22 -10.77 4.13
N TYR A 200 48.15 -11.73 3.20
CA TYR A 200 48.95 -12.94 3.31
C TYR A 200 50.39 -12.55 3.01
N PRO A 201 51.35 -12.73 3.97
CA PRO A 201 52.75 -12.62 3.64
C PRO A 201 53.13 -13.89 2.86
N PHE A 202 53.82 -13.72 1.73
CA PHE A 202 54.55 -14.77 1.05
C PHE A 202 55.74 -15.23 1.88
#